data_bf143adacf17e6edc88c302cf4ea6bc3
#
_entry.id   bf143adacf17e6edc88c302cf4ea6bc3
#
_cell.length_a   1.000
_cell.length_b   1.000
_cell.length_c   1.000
_cell.angle_alpha   90.00
_cell.angle_beta   90.00
_cell.angle_gamma   90.00
#
_symmetry.space_group_name_H-M   'P 1'
#
loop_
_entity.id
_entity.type
_entity.pdbx_description
1 polymer ?
#
loop_
_entity_poly.entity_id
_entity_poly.type
_entity_poly.pdbx_seq_one_letter_code
_entity_poly.pdbx_strand_id
1 'polypeptide(L)'
;MREKIDISADKMKDDEYDLYYGIKSLIWYRDYFKEYGENLTNLDVTKILKQLNSKHIVVGHSSNEEIVGLYNNKIFGVDSSIKLGKYGELLFVINDRFYRGKLDGQLSEISK
;
A
#
# COMPACT_ATOMS: atom_id res chain seq x y z
N MET A 1 -16.25 0.83 8.94
CA MET A 1 -15.74 0.40 7.61
C MET A 1 -15.74 -1.11 7.44
N ARG A 2 -15.22 -1.88 8.39
CA ARG A 2 -15.15 -3.35 8.31
C ARG A 2 -16.53 -4.00 8.11
N GLU A 3 -17.56 -3.57 8.82
CA GLU A 3 -18.93 -4.09 8.68
C GLU A 3 -19.48 -3.90 7.27
N LYS A 4 -19.12 -2.81 6.58
CA LYS A 4 -19.56 -2.53 5.20
C LYS A 4 -18.78 -3.34 4.16
N ILE A 5 -17.54 -3.70 4.43
CA ILE A 5 -16.73 -4.58 3.55
C ILE A 5 -17.26 -6.01 3.56
N ASP A 6 -17.81 -6.47 4.67
CA ASP A 6 -18.38 -7.82 4.81
C ASP A 6 -19.76 -7.96 4.11
N ILE A 7 -20.35 -6.86 3.65
CA ILE A 7 -21.60 -6.91 2.87
C ILE A 7 -21.28 -7.24 1.41
N SER A 8 -22.01 -8.17 0.84
CA SER A 8 -21.91 -8.53 -0.57
C SER A 8 -22.18 -7.33 -1.48
N ALA A 9 -21.33 -7.10 -2.49
CA ALA A 9 -21.40 -5.92 -3.36
C ALA A 9 -22.74 -5.75 -4.07
N ASP A 10 -23.41 -6.85 -4.43
CA ASP A 10 -24.74 -6.87 -5.06
C ASP A 10 -25.88 -6.41 -4.14
N LYS A 11 -25.65 -6.30 -2.83
CA LYS A 11 -26.59 -5.81 -1.83
C LYS A 11 -26.37 -4.36 -1.44
N MET A 12 -25.35 -3.71 -1.99
CA MET A 12 -25.04 -2.31 -1.72
C MET A 12 -25.81 -1.38 -2.64
N LYS A 13 -26.12 -0.17 -2.13
CA LYS A 13 -26.58 0.92 -2.99
C LYS A 13 -25.42 1.44 -3.84
N ASP A 14 -25.72 2.06 -4.99
CA ASP A 14 -24.70 2.53 -5.93
C ASP A 14 -23.65 3.45 -5.29
N ASP A 15 -24.06 4.39 -4.45
CA ASP A 15 -23.18 5.29 -3.72
C ASP A 15 -22.31 4.57 -2.68
N GLU A 16 -22.86 3.57 -1.99
CA GLU A 16 -22.08 2.71 -1.08
C GLU A 16 -21.13 1.81 -1.85
N TYR A 17 -21.56 1.28 -2.99
CA TYR A 17 -20.68 0.48 -3.85
C TYR A 17 -19.48 1.30 -4.32
N ASP A 18 -19.70 2.51 -4.81
CA ASP A 18 -18.63 3.39 -5.27
C ASP A 18 -17.65 3.76 -4.14
N LEU A 19 -18.16 3.95 -2.91
CA LEU A 19 -17.31 4.26 -1.76
C LEU A 19 -16.36 3.11 -1.37
N TYR A 20 -16.83 1.85 -1.45
CA TYR A 20 -16.07 0.68 -0.98
C TYR A 20 -15.42 -0.11 -2.12
N TYR A 21 -16.02 -0.15 -3.30
CA TYR A 21 -15.61 -0.97 -4.44
C TYR A 21 -15.34 -0.19 -5.71
N GLY A 22 -15.71 1.09 -5.79
CA GLY A 22 -15.39 1.95 -6.92
C GLY A 22 -13.88 2.13 -7.10
N ILE A 23 -13.45 2.52 -8.28
CA ILE A 23 -12.02 2.67 -8.64
C ILE A 23 -11.25 3.64 -7.72
N LYS A 24 -11.95 4.63 -7.16
CA LYS A 24 -11.39 5.59 -6.18
C LYS A 24 -11.70 5.24 -4.73
N SER A 25 -12.17 4.03 -4.48
CA SER A 25 -12.54 3.58 -3.14
C SER A 25 -11.32 3.25 -2.27
N LEU A 26 -11.59 3.07 -0.98
CA LEU A 26 -10.58 2.66 -0.01
C LEU A 26 -9.89 1.34 -0.36
N ILE A 27 -10.62 0.41 -1.03
CA ILE A 27 -10.09 -0.90 -1.43
C ILE A 27 -9.23 -0.78 -2.69
N TRP A 28 -9.65 0.04 -3.66
CA TRP A 28 -8.99 0.16 -4.97
C TRP A 28 -8.08 1.36 -5.10
N TYR A 29 -7.85 2.13 -4.02
CA TYR A 29 -7.01 3.31 -4.06
C TYR A 29 -5.57 2.98 -4.44
N ARG A 30 -5.06 3.57 -5.54
CA ARG A 30 -3.73 3.33 -6.10
C ARG A 30 -2.92 4.58 -6.37
N ASP A 31 -3.43 5.73 -5.97
CA ASP A 31 -2.76 7.01 -6.24
C ASP A 31 -1.43 7.16 -5.50
N TYR A 32 -1.13 6.29 -4.52
CA TYR A 32 0.22 6.16 -3.97
C TYR A 32 1.26 5.88 -5.05
N PHE A 33 0.89 5.13 -6.11
CA PHE A 33 1.74 4.77 -7.25
C PHE A 33 1.48 5.65 -8.47
N LYS A 34 0.63 6.68 -8.36
CA LYS A 34 0.24 7.59 -9.46
C LYS A 34 -0.40 6.91 -10.67
N GLU A 35 -1.09 5.80 -10.45
CA GLU A 35 -1.70 5.00 -11.53
C GLU A 35 -2.86 5.71 -12.22
N TYR A 36 -3.59 6.57 -11.51
CA TYR A 36 -4.79 7.26 -12.01
C TYR A 36 -4.61 8.76 -12.25
N GLY A 37 -3.36 9.25 -12.25
CA GLY A 37 -3.04 10.62 -12.58
C GLY A 37 -3.32 11.66 -11.49
N GLU A 38 -3.78 11.27 -10.33
CA GLU A 38 -3.87 12.15 -9.17
C GLU A 38 -2.50 12.27 -8.50
N ASN A 39 -2.12 13.48 -8.11
CA ASN A 39 -0.81 13.76 -7.55
C ASN A 39 -0.89 13.85 -6.03
N LEU A 40 -0.75 12.73 -5.35
CA LEU A 40 -0.54 12.72 -3.91
C LEU A 40 0.86 13.28 -3.62
N THR A 41 0.94 14.27 -2.74
CA THR A 41 2.21 14.90 -2.36
C THR A 41 2.76 14.36 -1.05
N ASN A 42 4.06 14.56 -0.80
CA ASN A 42 4.66 14.23 0.50
C ASN A 42 3.94 14.92 1.67
N LEU A 43 3.47 16.16 1.44
CA LEU A 43 2.73 16.91 2.45
C LEU A 43 1.37 16.27 2.76
N ASP A 44 0.67 15.80 1.73
CA ASP A 44 -0.62 15.11 1.90
C ASP A 44 -0.44 13.81 2.69
N VAL A 45 0.57 13.01 2.36
CA VAL A 45 0.91 11.79 3.10
C VAL A 45 1.23 12.11 4.56
N THR A 46 1.98 13.17 4.82
CA THR A 46 2.31 13.61 6.19
C THR A 46 1.05 13.97 6.98
N LYS A 47 0.11 14.69 6.35
CA LYS A 47 -1.18 15.03 6.98
C LYS A 47 -2.01 13.79 7.30
N ILE A 48 -2.10 12.86 6.36
CA ILE A 48 -2.81 11.58 6.52
C ILE A 48 -2.23 10.79 7.69
N LEU A 49 -0.92 10.61 7.73
CA LEU A 49 -0.23 9.90 8.81
C LEU A 49 -0.47 10.54 10.18
N LYS A 50 -0.47 11.87 10.24
CA LYS A 50 -0.78 12.61 11.47
C LYS A 50 -2.22 12.35 11.93
N GLN A 51 -3.19 12.39 11.02
CA GLN A 51 -4.60 12.10 11.32
C GLN A 51 -4.79 10.66 11.82
N LEU A 52 -4.05 9.71 11.26
CA LEU A 52 -4.09 8.29 11.64
C LEU A 52 -3.24 7.98 12.88
N ASN A 53 -2.54 8.96 13.43
CA ASN A 53 -1.56 8.75 14.50
C ASN A 53 -0.57 7.61 14.18
N SER A 54 -0.10 7.58 12.94
CA SER A 54 0.77 6.53 12.42
C SER A 54 2.03 7.12 11.81
N LYS A 55 3.10 6.35 11.75
CA LYS A 55 4.39 6.76 11.16
C LYS A 55 4.53 6.32 9.71
N HIS A 56 3.94 5.19 9.35
CA HIS A 56 4.05 4.58 8.04
C HIS A 56 2.74 3.95 7.60
N ILE A 57 2.57 3.83 6.29
CA ILE A 57 1.49 3.06 5.66
C ILE A 57 2.13 1.94 4.85
N VAL A 58 1.59 0.73 4.96
CA VAL A 58 2.01 -0.41 4.15
C VAL A 58 0.84 -0.79 3.24
N VAL A 59 1.10 -0.87 1.94
CA VAL A 59 0.08 -1.15 0.93
C VAL A 59 0.52 -2.32 0.04
N GLY A 60 -0.44 -3.12 -0.37
CA GLY A 60 -0.24 -4.23 -1.30
C GLY A 60 -1.03 -4.07 -2.58
N HIS A 61 -1.16 -5.16 -3.35
CA HIS A 61 -1.99 -5.30 -4.55
C HIS A 61 -1.48 -4.59 -5.80
N SER A 62 -0.90 -3.40 -5.72
CA SER A 62 -0.18 -2.78 -6.85
C SER A 62 1.19 -3.44 -6.97
N SER A 63 1.34 -4.29 -8.00
CA SER A 63 2.54 -5.12 -8.16
C SER A 63 3.73 -4.30 -8.65
N ASN A 64 4.84 -4.45 -7.98
CA ASN A 64 6.14 -3.88 -8.32
C ASN A 64 7.15 -5.02 -8.56
N GLU A 65 8.32 -4.72 -9.08
CA GLU A 65 9.41 -5.70 -9.22
C GLU A 65 10.03 -6.07 -7.87
N GLU A 66 9.99 -5.13 -6.93
CA GLU A 66 10.56 -5.26 -5.59
C GLU A 66 9.73 -4.46 -4.58
N ILE A 67 9.98 -4.65 -3.29
CA ILE A 67 9.41 -3.78 -2.26
C ILE A 67 9.97 -2.36 -2.41
N VAL A 68 9.07 -1.38 -2.48
CA VAL A 68 9.42 0.03 -2.70
C VAL A 68 9.05 0.90 -1.52
N GLY A 69 9.92 1.85 -1.20
CA GLY A 69 9.63 2.95 -0.29
C GLY A 69 9.26 4.20 -1.07
N LEU A 70 8.11 4.77 -0.77
CA LEU A 70 7.55 5.95 -1.43
C LEU A 70 7.42 7.10 -0.42
N TYR A 71 7.42 8.33 -0.93
CA TYR A 71 7.23 9.55 -0.11
C TYR A 71 8.20 9.61 1.08
N ASN A 72 9.51 9.46 0.79
CA ASN A 72 10.57 9.40 1.81
C ASN A 72 10.30 8.29 2.85
N ASN A 73 9.97 7.09 2.38
CA ASN A 73 9.66 5.91 3.20
C ASN A 73 8.47 6.08 4.18
N LYS A 74 7.54 6.95 3.87
CA LYS A 74 6.28 7.05 4.61
C LYS A 74 5.28 5.99 4.20
N ILE A 75 5.36 5.53 2.95
CA ILE A 75 4.52 4.46 2.39
C ILE A 75 5.42 3.37 1.83
N PHE A 76 5.11 2.11 2.13
CA PHE A 76 5.80 0.94 1.57
C PHE A 76 4.83 0.12 0.72
N GLY A 77 5.18 -0.08 -0.55
CA GLY A 77 4.50 -1.01 -1.44
C GLY A 77 5.12 -2.40 -1.32
N VAL A 78 4.36 -3.39 -0.81
CA VAL A 78 4.90 -4.71 -0.47
C VAL A 78 4.55 -5.81 -1.48
N ASP A 79 3.77 -5.52 -2.51
CA ASP A 79 3.52 -6.48 -3.58
C ASP A 79 4.71 -6.47 -4.56
N SER A 80 5.60 -7.42 -4.40
CA SER A 80 6.78 -7.66 -5.24
C SER A 80 6.52 -8.68 -6.35
N SER A 81 5.28 -8.77 -6.84
CA SER A 81 4.85 -9.67 -7.92
C SER A 81 4.99 -11.16 -7.59
N ILE A 82 4.96 -11.54 -6.31
CA ILE A 82 5.06 -12.93 -5.83
C ILE A 82 3.99 -13.85 -6.46
N LYS A 83 2.87 -13.30 -6.88
CA LYS A 83 1.81 -14.02 -7.59
C LYS A 83 2.27 -14.71 -8.88
N LEU A 84 3.38 -14.26 -9.45
CA LEU A 84 3.96 -14.87 -10.65
C LEU A 84 4.76 -16.14 -10.35
N GLY A 85 4.99 -16.46 -9.06
CA GLY A 85 5.68 -17.67 -8.63
C GLY A 85 7.18 -17.73 -8.94
N LYS A 86 7.78 -16.62 -9.38
CA LYS A 86 9.19 -16.55 -9.79
C LYS A 86 10.07 -15.81 -8.80
N TYR A 87 9.54 -14.77 -8.19
CA TYR A 87 10.24 -13.90 -7.27
C TYR A 87 9.28 -13.33 -6.23
N GLY A 88 9.80 -12.94 -5.10
CA GLY A 88 9.04 -12.26 -4.04
C GLY A 88 9.96 -11.78 -2.94
N GLU A 89 9.54 -10.76 -2.24
CA GLU A 89 10.28 -10.17 -1.12
C GLU A 89 9.38 -10.04 0.10
N LEU A 90 10.00 -9.95 1.27
CA LEU A 90 9.34 -9.64 2.54
C LEU A 90 9.84 -8.30 3.06
N LEU A 91 8.93 -7.49 3.58
CA LEU A 91 9.30 -6.28 4.33
C LEU A 91 9.59 -6.65 5.78
N PHE A 92 10.80 -6.38 6.22
CA PHE A 92 11.20 -6.50 7.62
C PHE A 92 11.32 -5.13 8.28
N VAL A 93 10.79 -5.03 9.49
CA VAL A 93 10.94 -3.85 10.34
C VAL A 93 11.71 -4.28 11.59
N ILE A 94 12.93 -3.79 11.72
CA ILE A 94 13.84 -4.15 12.81
C ILE A 94 14.39 -2.85 13.41
N ASN A 95 14.09 -2.60 14.68
CA ASN A 95 14.52 -1.39 15.39
C ASN A 95 14.23 -0.08 14.62
N ASP A 96 12.98 0.06 14.16
CA ASP A 96 12.50 1.21 13.35
C ASP A 96 13.23 1.41 12.01
N ARG A 97 13.97 0.40 11.55
CA ARG A 97 14.58 0.34 10.22
C ARG A 97 13.86 -0.65 9.33
N PHE A 98 13.81 -0.36 8.05
CA PHE A 98 13.07 -1.13 7.06
C PHE A 98 14.03 -1.85 6.11
N TYR A 99 13.79 -3.14 5.89
CA TYR A 99 14.64 -3.99 5.06
C TYR A 99 13.80 -4.78 4.08
N ARG A 100 14.36 -5.02 2.91
CA ARG A 100 13.86 -5.99 1.95
C ARG A 100 14.51 -7.34 2.23
N GLY A 101 13.74 -8.34 2.51
CA GLY A 101 14.20 -9.73 2.59
C GLY A 101 14.02 -10.41 1.25
N LYS A 102 15.12 -10.77 0.62
CA LYS A 102 15.16 -11.40 -0.71
C LYS A 102 15.04 -12.92 -0.62
N LEU A 103 14.75 -13.58 -1.75
CA LEU A 103 14.62 -15.05 -1.82
C LEU A 103 15.91 -15.79 -1.43
N ASP A 104 17.07 -15.20 -1.63
CA ASP A 104 18.37 -15.76 -1.24
C ASP A 104 18.69 -15.60 0.26
N GLY A 105 17.76 -15.02 1.02
CA GLY A 105 17.93 -14.76 2.45
C GLY A 105 18.67 -13.47 2.79
N GLN A 106 19.10 -12.69 1.80
CA GLN A 106 19.75 -11.41 2.04
C GLN A 106 18.77 -10.36 2.51
N LEU A 107 19.21 -9.54 3.47
CA LEU A 107 18.52 -8.33 3.90
C LEU A 107 19.20 -7.10 3.28
N SER A 108 18.39 -6.24 2.65
CA SER A 108 18.83 -4.98 2.09
C SER A 108 18.05 -3.84 2.72
N GLU A 109 18.72 -2.92 3.40
CA GLU A 109 18.05 -1.78 4.03
C GLU A 109 17.45 -0.85 2.97
N ILE A 110 16.20 -0.42 3.20
CA ILE A 110 15.55 0.61 2.38
C ILE A 110 15.99 1.95 2.95
N SER A 111 16.95 2.59 2.30
CA SER A 111 17.44 3.90 2.70
C SER A 111 16.44 5.00 2.37
N LYS A 112 16.45 6.02 3.20
CA LYS A 112 15.63 7.21 2.98
C LYS A 112 16.08 8.01 1.76
#